data_f876d1b238611f9c7732b28df64e1b92
#
_entry.id   f876d1b238611f9c7732b28df64e1b92
#
_cell.length_a   1.000
_cell.length_b   1.000
_cell.length_c   1.000
_cell.angle_alpha   90.00
_cell.angle_beta   90.00
_cell.angle_gamma   90.00
#
_symmetry.space_group_name_H-M   'P 1'
#
loop_
_entity.id
_entity.type
_entity.pdbx_description
1 polymer ?
#
loop_
_entity_poly.entity_id
_entity_poly.type
_entity_poly.pdbx_seq_one_letter_code
_entity_poly.pdbx_strand_id
1 'polypeptide(L)'
;NNEMKFYDNDPDKDRAIKKMQIIEKVVKRMREVDPTRPICFDSNYKRPEKRFGKDFFKTFDDGDIDDDHSYINWYDHTVFKQFNGEFQKNKREGRPLISQEMSTGYPNNETGHPTTFYTYVHQNPQVLVGDDAYPYGDPNAFLEAHRFITAELAEALRRSNPEASGILHFALLTWFRNVYDANTIDPYPAYYSMQNSLSPLLVSAELWGRHLYAGSTLPVRFCVVNDLEDGSSVPASTITWSLISAG
;
A
#
# COMPACT_ATOMS: atom_id res chain seq x y z
N ASN A 1 9.30 -10.59 11.32
CA ASN A 1 8.16 -11.44 11.60
C ASN A 1 6.98 -10.96 10.76
N ASN A 2 6.03 -11.84 10.42
CA ASN A 2 4.92 -11.50 9.55
C ASN A 2 3.58 -11.86 10.20
N GLU A 3 2.77 -10.83 10.48
CA GLU A 3 1.37 -10.93 10.93
C GLU A 3 1.12 -11.94 12.07
N MET A 4 1.85 -11.85 13.15
CA MET A 4 1.68 -12.76 14.31
C MET A 4 0.33 -12.62 15.02
N LYS A 5 -0.45 -11.61 14.66
CA LYS A 5 -1.85 -11.44 15.08
C LYS A 5 -2.01 -11.44 16.61
N PHE A 6 -1.49 -10.40 17.26
CA PHE A 6 -1.67 -10.16 18.70
C PHE A 6 -2.98 -9.42 18.95
N TYR A 7 -4.09 -10.05 18.65
CA TYR A 7 -5.38 -9.37 18.77
C TYR A 7 -5.84 -9.23 20.23
N ASP A 8 -6.52 -8.14 20.50
CA ASP A 8 -7.15 -7.90 21.80
C ASP A 8 -8.18 -8.99 22.19
N ASN A 9 -8.72 -9.68 21.22
CA ASN A 9 -9.71 -10.75 21.40
C ASN A 9 -9.14 -12.18 21.36
N ASP A 10 -7.81 -12.36 21.27
CA ASP A 10 -7.22 -13.70 21.39
C ASP A 10 -7.59 -14.31 22.75
N PRO A 11 -8.22 -15.48 22.82
CA PRO A 11 -8.66 -16.07 24.08
C PRO A 11 -7.50 -16.46 25.02
N ASP A 12 -6.31 -16.72 24.46
CA ASP A 12 -5.14 -17.15 25.22
C ASP A 12 -4.17 -16.00 25.46
N LYS A 13 -4.34 -15.32 26.59
CA LYS A 13 -3.48 -14.19 26.98
C LYS A 13 -2.03 -14.60 27.21
N ASP A 14 -1.79 -15.73 27.81
CA ASP A 14 -0.42 -16.18 28.14
C ASP A 14 0.37 -16.53 26.89
N ARG A 15 -0.31 -17.16 25.91
CA ARG A 15 0.30 -17.42 24.62
C ARG A 15 0.65 -16.13 23.88
N ALA A 16 -0.23 -15.14 23.89
CA ALA A 16 0.04 -13.85 23.27
C ALA A 16 1.24 -13.14 23.91
N ILE A 17 1.33 -13.12 25.26
CA ILE A 17 2.47 -12.57 25.99
C ILE A 17 3.77 -13.29 25.60
N LYS A 18 3.78 -14.62 25.59
CA LYS A 18 4.97 -15.40 25.23
C LYS A 18 5.44 -15.11 23.81
N LYS A 19 4.52 -15.01 22.85
CA LYS A 19 4.86 -14.62 21.47
C LYS A 19 5.50 -13.22 21.43
N MET A 20 4.89 -12.24 22.08
CA MET A 20 5.42 -10.88 22.15
C MET A 20 6.81 -10.84 22.77
N GLN A 21 7.03 -11.56 23.88
CA GLN A 21 8.32 -11.63 24.55
C GLN A 21 9.41 -12.27 23.68
N ILE A 22 9.05 -13.26 22.85
CA ILE A 22 10.01 -13.86 21.92
C ILE A 22 10.44 -12.83 20.85
N ILE A 23 9.50 -12.09 20.28
CA ILE A 23 9.82 -11.06 19.30
C ILE A 23 10.61 -9.92 19.95
N GLU A 24 10.24 -9.50 21.15
CA GLU A 24 10.99 -8.47 21.89
C GLU A 24 12.46 -8.85 22.10
N LYS A 25 12.75 -10.13 22.41
CA LYS A 25 14.14 -10.60 22.49
C LYS A 25 14.88 -10.44 21.17
N VAL A 26 14.20 -10.70 20.04
CA VAL A 26 14.79 -10.49 18.72
C VAL A 26 15.02 -9.00 18.47
N VAL A 27 14.05 -8.14 18.78
CA VAL A 27 14.20 -6.68 18.66
C VAL A 27 15.39 -6.18 19.46
N LYS A 28 15.50 -6.57 20.73
CA LYS A 28 16.63 -6.21 21.60
C LYS A 28 17.96 -6.69 21.02
N ARG A 29 18.00 -7.92 20.50
CA ARG A 29 19.22 -8.44 19.85
C ARG A 29 19.56 -7.67 18.57
N MET A 30 18.57 -7.29 17.77
CA MET A 30 18.81 -6.46 16.59
C MET A 30 19.42 -5.10 16.97
N ARG A 31 18.92 -4.45 18.03
CA ARG A 31 19.49 -3.19 18.52
C ARG A 31 20.92 -3.30 19.02
N GLU A 32 21.29 -4.45 19.60
CA GLU A 32 22.68 -4.71 20.00
C GLU A 32 23.62 -4.85 18.79
N VAL A 33 23.14 -5.48 17.74
CA VAL A 33 23.93 -5.74 16.52
C VAL A 33 23.98 -4.52 15.61
N ASP A 34 22.87 -3.84 15.44
CA ASP A 34 22.75 -2.62 14.62
C ASP A 34 21.83 -1.59 15.29
N PRO A 35 22.37 -0.68 16.08
CA PRO A 35 21.61 0.35 16.76
C PRO A 35 21.18 1.51 15.84
N THR A 36 21.58 1.49 14.56
CA THR A 36 21.40 2.62 13.65
C THR A 36 20.07 2.59 12.88
N ARG A 37 19.41 1.44 12.83
CA ARG A 37 18.19 1.26 12.03
C ARG A 37 16.95 1.20 12.87
N PRO A 38 15.87 1.88 12.46
CA PRO A 38 14.57 1.73 13.10
C PRO A 38 14.00 0.33 12.84
N ILE A 39 13.28 -0.20 13.81
CA ILE A 39 12.75 -1.57 13.79
C ILE A 39 11.21 -1.54 13.78
N CYS A 40 10.62 -2.24 12.83
CA CYS A 40 9.22 -2.63 12.89
C CYS A 40 9.10 -3.92 13.71
N PHE A 41 8.28 -3.92 14.76
CA PHE A 41 8.14 -5.05 15.68
C PHE A 41 7.58 -6.30 15.00
N ASP A 42 6.52 -6.11 14.26
CA ASP A 42 5.84 -7.15 13.47
C ASP A 42 5.09 -6.49 12.33
N SER A 43 4.97 -7.15 11.19
CA SER A 43 4.18 -6.59 10.10
C SER A 43 2.69 -6.61 10.45
N ASN A 44 1.98 -5.56 10.05
CA ASN A 44 0.58 -5.31 10.41
C ASN A 44 0.33 -5.32 11.93
N TYR A 45 1.28 -4.80 12.69
CA TYR A 45 1.23 -4.82 14.15
C TYR A 45 0.23 -3.80 14.70
N LYS A 46 -0.75 -4.31 15.42
CA LYS A 46 -1.67 -3.49 16.20
C LYS A 46 -1.38 -3.72 17.69
N ARG A 47 -0.89 -2.68 18.38
CA ARG A 47 -0.56 -2.77 19.81
C ARG A 47 -1.81 -3.15 20.61
N PRO A 48 -1.82 -4.28 21.31
CA PRO A 48 -2.98 -4.74 22.08
C PRO A 48 -3.10 -4.05 23.43
N GLU A 49 -3.16 -2.71 23.45
CA GLU A 49 -3.23 -1.90 24.67
C GLU A 49 -4.46 -2.18 25.52
N LYS A 50 -5.61 -2.45 24.89
CA LYS A 50 -6.85 -2.78 25.61
C LYS A 50 -6.70 -4.04 26.43
N ARG A 51 -5.89 -4.97 25.96
CA ARG A 51 -5.71 -6.28 26.59
C ARG A 51 -4.68 -6.27 27.71
N PHE A 52 -3.54 -5.60 27.49
CA PHE A 52 -2.39 -5.63 28.42
C PHE A 52 -2.27 -4.36 29.26
N GLY A 53 -2.93 -3.30 28.86
CA GLY A 53 -2.85 -2.00 29.53
C GLY A 53 -1.63 -1.20 29.08
N LYS A 54 -1.68 0.12 29.24
CA LYS A 54 -0.60 1.03 28.84
C LYS A 54 0.69 0.80 29.63
N ASP A 55 0.57 0.37 30.88
CA ASP A 55 1.74 0.15 31.76
C ASP A 55 2.63 -1.00 31.26
N PHE A 56 2.05 -2.02 30.66
CA PHE A 56 2.81 -3.10 30.03
C PHE A 56 3.77 -2.57 28.96
N PHE A 57 3.34 -1.61 28.16
CA PHE A 57 4.13 -1.05 27.06
C PHE A 57 5.13 0.03 27.49
N LYS A 58 5.17 0.43 28.74
CA LYS A 58 6.21 1.36 29.24
C LYS A 58 7.59 0.75 29.25
N THR A 59 7.67 -0.55 29.46
CA THR A 59 8.94 -1.30 29.55
C THR A 59 9.13 -2.31 28.42
N PHE A 60 8.15 -2.47 27.58
CA PHE A 60 8.16 -3.41 26.48
C PHE A 60 8.64 -2.73 25.18
N ASP A 61 9.69 -3.29 24.58
CA ASP A 61 10.22 -2.77 23.31
C ASP A 61 9.44 -3.36 22.12
N ASP A 62 8.47 -2.61 21.64
CA ASP A 62 7.71 -2.96 20.44
C ASP A 62 8.17 -2.20 19.18
N GLY A 63 9.47 -1.92 19.10
CA GLY A 63 10.11 -1.30 17.94
C GLY A 63 9.85 0.21 17.84
N ASP A 64 10.14 0.76 16.67
CA ASP A 64 10.14 2.19 16.40
C ASP A 64 9.10 2.62 15.38
N ILE A 65 8.69 1.70 14.50
CA ILE A 65 7.84 1.95 13.33
C ILE A 65 6.51 1.20 13.50
N ASP A 66 5.42 1.86 13.15
CA ASP A 66 4.12 1.25 13.01
C ASP A 66 3.88 0.85 11.56
N ASP A 67 3.14 -0.23 11.35
CA ASP A 67 2.84 -0.79 10.05
C ASP A 67 1.36 -1.12 9.89
N ASP A 68 0.84 -0.84 8.71
CA ASP A 68 -0.53 -1.17 8.33
C ASP A 68 -0.58 -1.84 6.96
N HIS A 69 -1.18 -3.03 6.91
CA HIS A 69 -1.42 -3.72 5.66
C HIS A 69 -2.79 -3.34 5.09
N SER A 70 -2.78 -2.90 3.86
CA SER A 70 -3.99 -2.43 3.19
C SER A 70 -4.14 -3.10 1.83
N TYR A 71 -5.03 -4.09 1.77
CA TYR A 71 -5.41 -4.76 0.53
C TYR A 71 -6.79 -4.27 0.11
N ILE A 72 -6.85 -3.70 -1.09
CA ILE A 72 -8.03 -3.00 -1.57
C ILE A 72 -8.58 -3.72 -2.79
N ASN A 73 -9.90 -3.82 -2.81
CA ASN A 73 -10.61 -4.45 -3.90
C ASN A 73 -10.56 -3.59 -5.18
N TRP A 74 -10.49 -4.27 -6.30
CA TRP A 74 -10.59 -3.63 -7.57
C TRP A 74 -11.91 -2.87 -7.71
N TYR A 75 -11.84 -1.72 -8.37
CA TYR A 75 -13.01 -0.99 -8.85
C TYR A 75 -13.93 -0.37 -7.79
N ASP A 76 -13.57 -0.44 -6.53
CA ASP A 76 -14.37 0.16 -5.47
C ASP A 76 -13.79 1.52 -5.06
N HIS A 77 -14.30 2.59 -5.67
CA HIS A 77 -13.86 3.96 -5.35
C HIS A 77 -14.16 4.36 -3.89
N THR A 78 -15.13 3.71 -3.25
CA THR A 78 -15.43 3.98 -1.83
C THR A 78 -14.30 3.48 -0.94
N VAL A 79 -13.60 2.45 -1.36
CA VAL A 79 -12.48 1.87 -0.63
C VAL A 79 -11.28 2.82 -0.62
N PHE A 80 -11.01 3.54 -1.70
CA PHE A 80 -9.98 4.59 -1.69
C PHE A 80 -10.24 5.65 -0.62
N LYS A 81 -11.50 6.02 -0.45
CA LYS A 81 -11.91 6.97 0.59
C LYS A 81 -11.77 6.37 1.99
N GLN A 82 -12.15 5.11 2.16
CA GLN A 82 -12.00 4.37 3.42
C GLN A 82 -10.53 4.16 3.76
N PHE A 83 -9.70 3.76 2.80
CA PHE A 83 -8.28 3.57 2.95
C PHE A 83 -7.61 4.81 3.53
N ASN A 84 -7.89 5.97 2.98
CA ASN A 84 -7.37 7.23 3.47
C ASN A 84 -7.76 7.50 4.93
N GLY A 85 -8.97 7.15 5.34
CA GLY A 85 -9.44 7.33 6.70
C GLY A 85 -8.94 6.26 7.69
N GLU A 86 -8.75 5.04 7.24
CA GLU A 86 -8.34 3.92 8.10
C GLU A 86 -6.85 3.94 8.40
N PHE A 87 -6.03 4.27 7.42
CA PHE A 87 -4.59 4.34 7.62
C PHE A 87 -4.22 5.31 8.75
N GLN A 88 -4.85 6.48 8.79
CA GLN A 88 -4.62 7.47 9.84
C GLN A 88 -5.01 7.00 11.24
N LYS A 89 -6.02 6.12 11.35
CA LYS A 89 -6.48 5.59 12.65
C LYS A 89 -5.46 4.71 13.35
N ASN A 90 -4.54 4.15 12.60
CA ASN A 90 -3.52 3.23 13.11
C ASN A 90 -2.24 3.93 13.53
N LYS A 91 -2.13 5.24 13.27
CA LYS A 91 -0.95 6.01 13.64
C LYS A 91 -0.90 6.24 15.15
N ARG A 92 0.25 6.01 15.71
CA ARG A 92 0.61 6.40 17.08
C ARG A 92 1.43 7.67 17.08
N GLU A 93 1.24 8.51 18.09
CA GLU A 93 1.98 9.74 18.25
C GLU A 93 3.49 9.48 18.35
N GLY A 94 4.29 10.27 17.66
CA GLY A 94 5.75 10.20 17.67
C GLY A 94 6.35 8.99 16.94
N ARG A 95 5.55 8.20 16.23
CA ARG A 95 6.03 7.03 15.47
C ARG A 95 5.77 7.18 13.98
N PRO A 96 6.76 6.87 13.13
CA PRO A 96 6.49 6.73 11.70
C PRO A 96 5.47 5.63 11.45
N LEU A 97 4.57 5.86 10.50
CA LEU A 97 3.63 4.84 10.02
C LEU A 97 3.93 4.53 8.56
N ILE A 98 4.13 3.27 8.27
CA ILE A 98 4.35 2.77 6.91
C ILE A 98 3.24 1.80 6.50
N SER A 99 3.07 1.60 5.20
CA SER A 99 2.33 0.46 4.66
C SER A 99 3.33 -0.49 4.01
N GLN A 100 3.61 -1.60 4.68
CA GLN A 100 4.53 -2.63 4.16
C GLN A 100 3.88 -3.52 3.11
N GLU A 101 2.56 -3.66 3.17
CA GLU A 101 1.83 -4.44 2.20
C GLU A 101 0.57 -3.69 1.79
N MET A 102 0.50 -3.37 0.51
CA MET A 102 -0.69 -2.86 -0.14
C MET A 102 -0.74 -3.38 -1.57
N SER A 103 -1.85 -3.89 -2.00
CA SER A 103 -2.02 -4.42 -3.35
C SER A 103 -3.48 -4.57 -3.73
N THR A 104 -3.70 -4.72 -5.02
CA THR A 104 -5.00 -5.01 -5.62
C THR A 104 -5.00 -6.26 -6.49
N GLY A 105 -3.85 -6.86 -6.69
CA GLY A 105 -3.71 -8.06 -7.48
C GLY A 105 -2.26 -8.35 -7.86
N TYR A 106 -2.00 -9.56 -8.32
CA TYR A 106 -0.67 -9.98 -8.76
C TYR A 106 -0.73 -10.59 -10.15
N PRO A 107 0.03 -10.04 -11.10
CA PRO A 107 0.28 -10.71 -12.36
C PRO A 107 1.19 -11.92 -12.16
N ASN A 108 0.94 -12.94 -12.95
CA ASN A 108 1.87 -14.05 -13.12
C ASN A 108 3.12 -13.58 -13.86
N ASN A 109 4.29 -13.97 -13.40
CA ASN A 109 5.58 -13.52 -13.95
C ASN A 109 5.91 -14.05 -15.36
N GLU A 110 5.18 -15.03 -15.86
CA GLU A 110 5.38 -15.57 -17.20
C GLU A 110 4.32 -15.07 -18.17
N THR A 111 3.07 -15.10 -17.75
CA THR A 111 1.93 -14.88 -18.63
C THR A 111 1.30 -13.50 -18.51
N GLY A 112 1.49 -12.80 -17.39
CA GLY A 112 0.81 -11.54 -17.10
C GLY A 112 -0.63 -11.69 -16.63
N HIS A 113 -1.20 -12.89 -16.66
CA HIS A 113 -2.54 -13.14 -16.14
C HIS A 113 -2.60 -13.00 -14.63
N PRO A 114 -3.77 -12.67 -14.05
CA PRO A 114 -3.93 -12.66 -12.60
C PRO A 114 -3.64 -14.04 -12.01
N THR A 115 -2.92 -14.09 -10.89
CA THR A 115 -2.67 -15.36 -10.21
C THR A 115 -3.95 -15.89 -9.58
N THR A 116 -4.08 -17.21 -9.48
CA THR A 116 -5.27 -17.87 -8.92
C THR A 116 -5.56 -17.44 -7.48
N PHE A 117 -4.52 -17.20 -6.70
CA PHE A 117 -4.68 -16.75 -5.31
C PHE A 117 -5.42 -15.42 -5.23
N TYR A 118 -5.05 -14.46 -6.07
CA TYR A 118 -5.66 -13.13 -6.05
C TYR A 118 -7.02 -13.07 -6.73
N THR A 119 -7.23 -13.91 -7.69
CA THR A 119 -8.54 -14.12 -8.30
C THR A 119 -9.59 -14.47 -7.24
N TYR A 120 -9.18 -15.24 -6.22
CA TYR A 120 -10.08 -15.75 -5.20
C TYR A 120 -10.20 -14.84 -3.96
N VAL A 121 -9.11 -14.23 -3.50
CA VAL A 121 -9.06 -13.54 -2.20
C VAL A 121 -9.23 -12.03 -2.33
N HIS A 122 -8.68 -11.43 -3.38
CA HIS A 122 -8.63 -9.97 -3.54
C HIS A 122 -9.34 -9.48 -4.81
N GLN A 123 -10.41 -10.14 -5.17
CA GLN A 123 -11.34 -9.73 -6.21
C GLN A 123 -10.68 -9.48 -7.58
N ASN A 124 -10.63 -10.52 -8.33
CA ASN A 124 -10.48 -10.41 -9.76
C ASN A 124 -11.57 -9.48 -10.34
N PRO A 125 -11.23 -8.55 -11.22
CA PRO A 125 -12.20 -7.72 -11.92
C PRO A 125 -13.38 -8.49 -12.53
N GLN A 126 -13.15 -9.72 -13.00
CA GLN A 126 -14.20 -10.58 -13.53
C GLN A 126 -15.29 -10.92 -12.51
N VAL A 127 -14.96 -11.04 -11.23
CA VAL A 127 -15.95 -11.29 -10.15
C VAL A 127 -16.91 -10.12 -10.03
N LEU A 128 -16.43 -8.91 -10.33
CA LEU A 128 -17.22 -7.69 -10.19
C LEU A 128 -18.03 -7.34 -11.44
N VAL A 129 -17.45 -7.58 -12.61
CA VAL A 129 -18.03 -7.10 -13.88
C VAL A 129 -18.38 -8.20 -14.87
N GLY A 130 -18.05 -9.45 -14.56
CA GLY A 130 -18.26 -10.61 -15.42
C GLY A 130 -17.19 -10.82 -16.49
N ASP A 131 -17.13 -12.03 -17.01
CA ASP A 131 -16.10 -12.45 -17.97
C ASP A 131 -16.21 -11.71 -19.30
N ASP A 132 -17.42 -11.37 -19.73
CA ASP A 132 -17.66 -10.68 -21.00
C ASP A 132 -17.14 -9.24 -20.98
N ALA A 133 -17.18 -8.58 -19.82
CA ALA A 133 -16.69 -7.23 -19.65
C ALA A 133 -15.18 -7.16 -19.39
N TYR A 134 -14.58 -8.27 -18.96
CA TYR A 134 -13.16 -8.38 -18.69
C TYR A 134 -12.62 -9.73 -19.20
N PRO A 135 -12.17 -9.79 -20.44
CA PRO A 135 -11.73 -11.04 -21.03
C PRO A 135 -10.48 -11.59 -20.30
N TYR A 136 -10.65 -12.69 -19.63
CA TYR A 136 -9.56 -13.37 -18.92
C TYR A 136 -8.43 -13.82 -19.87
N GLY A 137 -8.75 -14.03 -21.13
CA GLY A 137 -7.79 -14.38 -22.16
C GLY A 137 -6.83 -13.26 -22.55
N ASP A 138 -7.10 -12.00 -22.17
CA ASP A 138 -6.23 -10.86 -22.46
C ASP A 138 -5.51 -10.35 -21.20
N PRO A 139 -4.24 -10.73 -21.00
CA PRO A 139 -3.47 -10.26 -19.85
C PRO A 139 -3.26 -8.73 -19.86
N ASN A 140 -3.30 -8.08 -21.03
CA ASN A 140 -3.05 -6.65 -21.12
C ASN A 140 -4.14 -5.83 -20.42
N ALA A 141 -5.40 -6.25 -20.53
CA ALA A 141 -6.50 -5.60 -19.81
C ALA A 141 -6.29 -5.64 -18.29
N PHE A 142 -5.87 -6.78 -17.77
CA PHE A 142 -5.51 -6.91 -16.35
C PHE A 142 -4.28 -6.09 -15.98
N LEU A 143 -3.22 -6.13 -16.78
CA LEU A 143 -1.98 -5.39 -16.51
C LEU A 143 -2.21 -3.87 -16.52
N GLU A 144 -3.04 -3.36 -17.41
CA GLU A 144 -3.41 -1.95 -17.44
C GLU A 144 -4.27 -1.54 -16.23
N ALA A 145 -5.22 -2.38 -15.83
CA ALA A 145 -5.99 -2.14 -14.64
C ALA A 145 -5.10 -2.21 -13.37
N HIS A 146 -4.18 -3.17 -13.31
CA HIS A 146 -3.20 -3.30 -12.23
C HIS A 146 -2.29 -2.07 -12.16
N ARG A 147 -1.76 -1.61 -13.31
CA ARG A 147 -0.97 -0.38 -13.42
C ARG A 147 -1.70 0.80 -12.80
N PHE A 148 -2.93 1.01 -13.21
CA PHE A 148 -3.71 2.16 -12.77
C PHE A 148 -3.98 2.12 -11.27
N ILE A 149 -4.49 1.00 -10.76
CA ILE A 149 -4.88 0.88 -9.36
C ILE A 149 -3.66 0.93 -8.43
N THR A 150 -2.56 0.29 -8.82
CA THR A 150 -1.31 0.32 -8.06
C THR A 150 -0.80 1.75 -7.87
N ALA A 151 -0.77 2.51 -8.95
CA ALA A 151 -0.40 3.92 -8.90
C ALA A 151 -1.37 4.74 -8.04
N GLU A 152 -2.67 4.58 -8.26
CA GLU A 152 -3.70 5.34 -7.54
C GLU A 152 -3.68 5.07 -6.04
N LEU A 153 -3.40 3.84 -5.60
CA LEU A 153 -3.24 3.53 -4.18
C LEU A 153 -2.06 4.27 -3.56
N ALA A 154 -0.91 4.26 -4.22
CA ALA A 154 0.27 4.98 -3.74
C ALA A 154 0.02 6.48 -3.68
N GLU A 155 -0.59 7.03 -4.71
CA GLU A 155 -0.92 8.45 -4.78
C GLU A 155 -1.99 8.85 -3.77
N ALA A 156 -3.04 8.06 -3.59
CA ALA A 156 -4.08 8.30 -2.60
C ALA A 156 -3.51 8.30 -1.17
N LEU A 157 -2.59 7.38 -0.88
CA LEU A 157 -1.90 7.36 0.42
C LEU A 157 -1.13 8.67 0.63
N ARG A 158 -0.33 9.08 -0.35
CA ARG A 158 0.49 10.30 -0.28
C ARG A 158 -0.36 11.58 -0.22
N ARG A 159 -1.47 11.66 -0.97
CA ARG A 159 -2.37 12.83 -0.97
C ARG A 159 -3.07 13.04 0.35
N SER A 160 -3.50 11.96 0.99
CA SER A 160 -4.48 12.01 2.08
C SER A 160 -3.90 11.68 3.44
N ASN A 161 -2.66 11.17 3.47
CA ASN A 161 -1.96 10.79 4.69
C ASN A 161 -0.58 11.42 4.73
N PRO A 162 -0.47 12.74 4.94
CA PRO A 162 0.82 13.45 4.97
C PRO A 162 1.76 12.91 6.05
N GLU A 163 1.23 12.10 6.95
CA GLU A 163 1.97 11.47 8.03
C GLU A 163 2.43 10.04 7.71
N ALA A 164 2.08 9.52 6.51
CA ALA A 164 2.61 8.25 6.02
C ALA A 164 4.09 8.42 5.70
N SER A 165 4.92 7.61 6.36
CA SER A 165 6.37 7.70 6.25
C SER A 165 6.96 6.75 5.22
N GLY A 166 6.17 5.85 4.66
CA GLY A 166 6.64 4.91 3.66
C GLY A 166 5.55 4.04 3.06
N ILE A 167 5.79 3.64 1.82
CA ILE A 167 4.90 2.77 1.03
C ILE A 167 5.75 1.68 0.40
N LEU A 168 5.42 0.43 0.70
CA LEU A 168 5.98 -0.74 0.06
C LEU A 168 4.83 -1.54 -0.56
N HIS A 169 4.73 -1.45 -1.86
CA HIS A 169 3.70 -2.18 -2.59
C HIS A 169 4.02 -3.68 -2.63
N PHE A 170 3.07 -4.51 -2.35
CA PHE A 170 3.24 -5.96 -2.39
C PHE A 170 2.81 -6.52 -3.76
N ALA A 171 3.74 -7.05 -4.56
CA ALA A 171 5.15 -7.13 -4.27
C ALA A 171 5.96 -6.82 -5.53
N LEU A 172 7.14 -6.23 -5.35
CA LEU A 172 8.02 -5.83 -6.45
C LEU A 172 8.24 -6.92 -7.52
N LEU A 173 8.47 -8.16 -7.09
CA LEU A 173 8.70 -9.26 -8.03
C LEU A 173 7.53 -9.52 -8.98
N THR A 174 6.31 -9.17 -8.61
CA THR A 174 5.13 -9.34 -9.46
C THR A 174 4.99 -8.24 -10.52
N TRP A 175 5.87 -7.25 -10.53
CA TRP A 175 5.88 -6.18 -11.53
C TRP A 175 6.71 -6.52 -12.77
N PHE A 176 7.24 -7.74 -12.83
CA PHE A 176 8.15 -8.13 -13.91
C PHE A 176 7.76 -9.48 -14.50
N ARG A 177 7.95 -9.59 -15.81
CA ARG A 177 8.01 -10.86 -16.52
C ARG A 177 9.42 -11.41 -16.40
N ASN A 178 9.56 -12.73 -16.41
CA ASN A 178 10.84 -13.45 -16.43
C ASN A 178 11.78 -13.07 -15.27
N VAL A 179 11.26 -12.91 -14.07
CA VAL A 179 12.01 -12.43 -12.88
C VAL A 179 13.22 -13.29 -12.51
N TYR A 180 13.29 -14.50 -13.00
CA TYR A 180 14.38 -15.46 -12.69
C TYR A 180 15.55 -15.40 -13.70
N ASP A 181 15.45 -14.59 -14.74
CA ASP A 181 16.50 -14.44 -15.74
C ASP A 181 16.83 -12.96 -15.94
N ALA A 182 18.01 -12.57 -15.46
CA ALA A 182 18.47 -11.20 -15.52
C ALA A 182 18.64 -10.64 -16.95
N ASN A 183 18.73 -11.52 -17.97
CA ASN A 183 18.88 -11.09 -19.35
C ASN A 183 17.53 -10.85 -20.05
N THR A 184 16.47 -11.44 -19.51
CA THR A 184 15.13 -11.39 -20.13
C THR A 184 14.07 -10.78 -19.22
N ILE A 185 14.45 -10.29 -18.04
CA ILE A 185 13.53 -9.59 -17.14
C ILE A 185 12.90 -8.39 -17.85
N ASP A 186 11.58 -8.30 -17.79
CA ASP A 186 10.80 -7.30 -18.52
C ASP A 186 9.75 -6.66 -17.59
N PRO A 187 9.79 -5.33 -17.37
CA PRO A 187 8.84 -4.66 -16.50
C PRO A 187 7.41 -4.64 -17.05
N TYR A 188 6.45 -4.98 -16.21
CA TYR A 188 5.04 -4.71 -16.47
C TYR A 188 4.70 -3.23 -16.34
N PRO A 189 3.58 -2.74 -16.92
CA PRO A 189 3.19 -1.33 -16.86
C PRO A 189 3.13 -0.74 -15.45
N ALA A 190 2.82 -1.54 -14.43
CA ALA A 190 2.79 -1.11 -13.03
C ALA A 190 4.12 -0.57 -12.52
N TYR A 191 5.25 -1.12 -12.98
CA TYR A 191 6.58 -0.64 -12.61
C TYR A 191 6.77 0.84 -12.95
N TYR A 192 6.43 1.22 -14.17
CA TYR A 192 6.60 2.60 -14.64
C TYR A 192 5.63 3.57 -13.96
N SER A 193 4.40 3.13 -13.72
CA SER A 193 3.43 3.98 -13.01
C SER A 193 3.85 4.20 -11.55
N MET A 194 4.38 3.19 -10.88
CA MET A 194 4.90 3.34 -9.52
C MET A 194 6.14 4.23 -9.46
N GLN A 195 7.01 4.18 -10.45
CA GLN A 195 8.14 5.11 -10.56
C GLN A 195 7.66 6.57 -10.55
N ASN A 196 6.60 6.87 -11.30
CA ASN A 196 5.99 8.20 -11.31
C ASN A 196 5.30 8.54 -9.99
N SER A 197 4.48 7.62 -9.47
CA SER A 197 3.71 7.83 -8.23
C SER A 197 4.59 7.97 -6.98
N LEU A 198 5.82 7.45 -7.02
CA LEU A 198 6.81 7.59 -5.94
C LEU A 198 7.83 8.71 -6.21
N SER A 199 7.65 9.53 -7.24
CA SER A 199 8.51 10.69 -7.46
C SER A 199 8.51 11.61 -6.25
N PRO A 200 9.66 12.14 -5.81
CA PRO A 200 9.73 13.03 -4.65
C PRO A 200 8.84 14.25 -4.79
N LEU A 201 8.77 14.83 -5.97
CA LEU A 201 7.80 15.86 -6.31
C LEU A 201 6.72 15.27 -7.23
N LEU A 202 5.50 15.20 -6.74
CA LEU A 202 4.37 14.60 -7.44
C LEU A 202 3.22 15.59 -7.57
N VAL A 203 2.67 15.72 -8.78
CA VAL A 203 1.35 16.33 -9.00
C VAL A 203 0.34 15.21 -9.20
N SER A 204 -0.57 15.06 -8.27
CA SER A 204 -1.56 13.98 -8.25
C SER A 204 -2.97 14.53 -8.38
N ALA A 205 -3.77 13.91 -9.24
CA ALA A 205 -5.18 14.25 -9.42
C ALA A 205 -6.06 13.31 -8.58
N GLU A 206 -6.85 13.89 -7.70
CA GLU A 206 -7.85 13.13 -6.95
C GLU A 206 -9.12 12.97 -7.76
N LEU A 207 -9.31 11.78 -8.30
CA LEU A 207 -10.43 11.43 -9.16
C LEU A 207 -11.16 10.20 -8.60
N TRP A 208 -12.28 10.45 -7.88
CA TRP A 208 -13.01 9.41 -7.16
C TRP A 208 -13.99 8.59 -8.02
N GLY A 209 -14.23 8.98 -9.24
CA GLY A 209 -15.14 8.30 -10.15
C GLY A 209 -14.46 8.05 -11.49
N ARG A 210 -14.72 6.88 -12.08
CA ARG A 210 -14.20 6.49 -13.40
C ARG A 210 -15.27 6.43 -14.44
N HIS A 211 -16.52 6.38 -14.01
CA HIS A 211 -17.68 6.41 -14.85
C HIS A 211 -18.29 7.80 -14.74
N LEU A 212 -18.29 8.50 -15.84
CA LEU A 212 -18.77 9.87 -15.93
C LEU A 212 -19.97 9.91 -16.85
N TYR A 213 -20.98 10.65 -16.47
CA TYR A 213 -22.13 10.90 -17.35
C TYR A 213 -21.80 12.03 -18.32
N ALA A 214 -22.08 11.83 -19.59
CA ALA A 214 -21.94 12.89 -20.60
C ALA A 214 -22.71 14.16 -20.18
N GLY A 215 -22.07 15.30 -20.30
CA GLY A 215 -22.66 16.59 -19.89
C GLY A 215 -22.62 16.88 -18.39
N SER A 216 -22.10 15.98 -17.54
CA SER A 216 -21.90 16.29 -16.13
C SER A 216 -20.63 17.08 -15.88
N THR A 217 -20.61 17.82 -14.76
CA THR A 217 -19.40 18.48 -14.27
C THR A 217 -18.76 17.65 -13.18
N LEU A 218 -17.49 17.34 -13.33
CA LEU A 218 -16.71 16.62 -12.34
C LEU A 218 -15.69 17.56 -11.72
N PRO A 219 -15.74 17.79 -10.38
CA PRO A 219 -14.68 18.48 -9.69
C PRO A 219 -13.46 17.57 -9.54
N VAL A 220 -12.30 18.04 -9.94
CA VAL A 220 -11.01 17.36 -9.77
C VAL A 220 -10.13 18.19 -8.87
N ARG A 221 -9.61 17.60 -7.80
CA ARG A 221 -8.63 18.22 -6.94
C ARG A 221 -7.23 17.79 -7.36
N PHE A 222 -6.36 18.76 -7.60
CA PHE A 222 -4.94 18.50 -7.80
C PHE A 222 -4.19 18.73 -6.49
N CYS A 223 -3.36 17.78 -6.11
CA CYS A 223 -2.50 17.85 -4.95
C CYS A 223 -1.04 17.84 -5.41
N VAL A 224 -0.24 18.73 -4.83
CA VAL A 224 1.22 18.67 -4.96
C VAL A 224 1.77 18.00 -3.71
N VAL A 225 2.44 16.89 -3.87
CA VAL A 225 3.15 16.21 -2.80
C VAL A 225 4.63 16.52 -2.95
N ASN A 226 5.23 17.02 -1.87
CA ASN A 226 6.63 17.41 -1.83
C ASN A 226 7.36 16.61 -0.76
N ASP A 227 8.09 15.60 -1.19
CA ASP A 227 8.94 14.72 -0.39
C ASP A 227 10.41 14.86 -0.82
N LEU A 228 10.82 16.08 -1.22
CA LEU A 228 12.21 16.34 -1.58
C LEU A 228 13.12 16.11 -0.35
N GLU A 229 14.21 15.37 -0.57
CA GLU A 229 15.14 14.94 0.49
C GLU A 229 15.79 16.10 1.25
N ASP A 230 16.00 17.22 0.55
CA ASP A 230 16.59 18.43 1.13
C ASP A 230 15.59 19.30 1.89
N GLY A 231 14.31 18.90 1.93
CA GLY A 231 13.24 19.66 2.56
C GLY A 231 12.93 21.00 1.90
N SER A 232 13.43 21.24 0.69
CA SER A 232 13.22 22.49 -0.02
C SER A 232 11.74 22.70 -0.37
N SER A 233 11.32 23.96 -0.31
CA SER A 233 9.95 24.35 -0.72
C SER A 233 9.82 24.36 -2.23
N VAL A 234 8.69 23.90 -2.73
CA VAL A 234 8.34 24.06 -4.15
C VAL A 234 8.08 25.53 -4.44
N PRO A 235 8.78 26.15 -5.39
CA PRO A 235 8.51 27.54 -5.76
C PRO A 235 7.11 27.71 -6.32
N ALA A 236 6.61 28.95 -6.37
CA ALA A 236 5.35 29.25 -7.00
C ALA A 236 5.33 28.69 -8.43
N SER A 237 4.39 27.81 -8.71
CA SER A 237 4.32 27.03 -9.93
C SER A 237 2.91 26.99 -10.49
N THR A 238 2.80 26.72 -11.77
CA THR A 238 1.52 26.56 -12.45
C THR A 238 1.31 25.09 -12.77
N ILE A 239 0.14 24.54 -12.43
CA ILE A 239 -0.29 23.22 -12.86
C ILE A 239 -1.06 23.38 -14.16
N THR A 240 -0.62 22.69 -15.21
CA THR A 240 -1.34 22.59 -16.47
C THR A 240 -1.94 21.20 -16.60
N TRP A 241 -3.13 21.11 -17.15
CA TRP A 241 -3.80 19.84 -17.39
C TRP A 241 -4.47 19.83 -18.76
N SER A 242 -4.65 18.65 -19.33
CA SER A 242 -5.41 18.46 -20.54
C SER A 242 -6.24 17.19 -20.47
N LEU A 243 -7.43 17.20 -21.05
CA LEU A 243 -8.25 16.03 -21.27
C LEU A 243 -8.16 15.65 -22.72
N ILE A 244 -7.67 14.45 -22.98
CA ILE A 244 -7.48 13.91 -24.33
C ILE A 244 -8.48 12.79 -24.51
N SER A 245 -9.34 12.92 -25.52
CA SER A 245 -10.21 11.84 -25.98
C SER A 245 -9.42 10.96 -26.94
N ALA A 246 -9.32 9.67 -26.65
CA ALA A 246 -8.97 8.70 -27.68
C ALA A 246 -10.19 8.60 -28.59
N GLY A 247 -10.05 9.07 -29.83
CA GLY A 247 -11.10 9.08 -30.86
C GLY A 247 -11.58 7.69 -31.24
#